data_8351311693c2fc7d7b26f5c71f2de8f9
#
_entry.id   8351311693c2fc7d7b26f5c71f2de8f9
#
_cell.length_a   1.000
_cell.length_b   1.000
_cell.length_c   1.000
_cell.angle_alpha   90.00
_cell.angle_beta   90.00
_cell.angle_gamma   90.00
#
_symmetry.space_group_name_H-M   'P 1'
#
loop_
_entity.id
_entity.type
_entity.pdbx_description
1 polymer ?
#
loop_
_entity_poly.entity_id
_entity_poly.type
_entity_poly.pdbx_seq_one_letter_code
_entity_poly.pdbx_strand_id
1 'polypeptide(L)'
;MFTSIAIIGRPNVGKSSLFNKLTRSRDAIVSDFPGLTKDRNYGYFESKHKKTLLIDTGGISQSNDGLKGAISQQAWIAVQESSLIILLIDGSEDLSKEDLEIITNLRKLNKEFITVVNKIDKKTDSSAVQDIHKNGIKEFYEISVEHSINLSKLKSFLESKIPEKNNDISDDKKVVVLGRPNAGKSTFINQLVNEERLIVSEIAGTTIDAISIPFEINNDKFTLIDTAGIRKGYKYNHKVEYFSFIRALHAVEKSDIVIFLCDANESLVDQDLKILNIIIDAGKPILFAFNKIDLLSKQDLLNLYQTKKMQSEFMQKIIKVEISAFKRKGFK
;
A
#
# COMPACT_ATOMS: atom_id res chain seq x y z
N MET A 1 -0.68 2.10 14.95
CA MET A 1 0.29 2.25 13.85
C MET A 1 0.01 1.11 12.88
N PHE A 2 -0.26 1.39 11.60
CA PHE A 2 -0.49 0.32 10.62
C PHE A 2 0.82 -0.44 10.41
N THR A 3 0.74 -1.79 10.44
CA THR A 3 1.91 -2.64 10.25
C THR A 3 1.82 -3.27 8.87
N SER A 4 2.84 -3.06 8.05
CA SER A 4 3.03 -3.74 6.78
C SER A 4 4.26 -4.63 6.85
N ILE A 5 4.22 -5.76 6.14
CA ILE A 5 5.27 -6.77 6.13
C ILE A 5 5.75 -6.95 4.69
N ALA A 6 7.04 -6.76 4.43
CA ALA A 6 7.66 -7.10 3.14
C ALA A 6 8.41 -8.43 3.22
N ILE A 7 8.24 -9.28 2.23
CA ILE A 7 9.03 -10.52 2.07
C ILE A 7 10.16 -10.22 1.08
N ILE A 8 11.41 -10.33 1.53
CA ILE A 8 12.61 -10.08 0.73
C ILE A 8 13.53 -11.31 0.73
N GLY A 9 14.33 -11.48 -0.27
CA GLY A 9 15.30 -12.55 -0.44
C GLY A 9 15.67 -12.71 -1.90
N ARG A 10 16.72 -13.48 -2.20
CA ARG A 10 17.15 -13.74 -3.58
C ARG A 10 16.08 -14.49 -4.40
N PRO A 11 16.18 -14.55 -5.73
CA PRO A 11 15.27 -15.34 -6.56
C PRO A 11 15.19 -16.80 -6.10
N ASN A 12 14.04 -17.45 -6.28
CA ASN A 12 13.80 -18.88 -6.06
C ASN A 12 13.88 -19.39 -4.60
N VAL A 13 14.03 -18.54 -3.59
CA VAL A 13 13.99 -18.94 -2.17
C VAL A 13 12.58 -19.29 -1.67
N GLY A 14 11.54 -19.00 -2.47
CA GLY A 14 10.14 -19.33 -2.14
C GLY A 14 9.30 -18.16 -1.63
N LYS A 15 9.67 -16.89 -1.94
CA LYS A 15 8.92 -15.69 -1.50
C LYS A 15 7.46 -15.73 -1.87
N SER A 16 7.13 -15.92 -3.15
CA SER A 16 5.74 -15.97 -3.63
C SER A 16 4.97 -17.16 -3.07
N SER A 17 5.65 -18.28 -2.81
CA SER A 17 5.03 -19.44 -2.16
C SER A 17 4.67 -19.13 -0.71
N LEU A 18 5.57 -18.46 0.04
CA LEU A 18 5.30 -18.02 1.42
C LEU A 18 4.17 -16.98 1.44
N PHE A 19 4.23 -15.99 0.55
CA PHE A 19 3.20 -15.00 0.38
C PHE A 19 1.81 -15.65 0.18
N ASN A 20 1.70 -16.57 -0.77
CA ASN A 20 0.46 -17.28 -1.04
C ASN A 20 -0.06 -18.12 0.15
N LYS A 21 0.85 -18.69 0.96
CA LYS A 21 0.48 -19.46 2.16
C LYS A 21 0.04 -18.56 3.32
N LEU A 22 0.56 -17.35 3.40
CA LEU A 22 0.20 -16.37 4.43
C LEU A 22 -1.08 -15.59 4.09
N THR A 23 -1.33 -15.31 2.79
CA THR A 23 -2.48 -14.51 2.32
C THR A 23 -3.72 -15.34 2.00
N ARG A 24 -3.72 -16.67 2.19
CA ARG A 24 -4.90 -17.52 1.95
C ARG A 24 -5.98 -17.24 3.00
N SER A 25 -6.74 -16.17 2.81
CA SER A 25 -8.08 -16.02 3.36
C SER A 25 -9.12 -16.44 2.30
N ARG A 26 -10.20 -17.10 2.73
CA ARG A 26 -11.27 -17.64 1.87
C ARG A 26 -12.17 -16.57 1.24
N ASP A 27 -12.02 -15.32 1.60
CA ASP A 27 -12.90 -14.22 1.22
C ASP A 27 -12.21 -13.25 0.24
N ALA A 28 -11.76 -13.77 -0.90
CA ALA A 28 -11.44 -12.91 -2.03
C ALA A 28 -12.77 -12.46 -2.65
N ILE A 29 -13.23 -11.26 -2.32
CA ILE A 29 -14.30 -10.61 -3.07
C ILE A 29 -13.78 -10.43 -4.50
N VAL A 30 -14.30 -11.23 -5.40
CA VAL A 30 -14.00 -11.12 -6.83
C VAL A 30 -14.79 -9.93 -7.34
N SER A 31 -14.13 -8.80 -7.58
CA SER A 31 -14.75 -7.69 -8.29
C SER A 31 -14.62 -7.95 -9.79
N ASP A 32 -15.77 -8.08 -10.48
CA ASP A 32 -15.85 -8.22 -11.95
C ASP A 32 -15.63 -6.90 -12.69
N PHE A 33 -14.65 -6.09 -12.25
CA PHE A 33 -14.40 -4.82 -12.89
C PHE A 33 -13.53 -5.03 -14.15
N PRO A 34 -14.00 -4.65 -15.36
CA PRO A 34 -13.24 -4.84 -16.59
C PRO A 34 -11.92 -4.04 -16.58
N GLY A 35 -10.81 -4.69 -16.78
CA GLY A 35 -9.48 -4.09 -16.79
C GLY A 35 -8.71 -4.20 -15.47
N LEU A 36 -9.27 -4.88 -14.48
CA LEU A 36 -8.66 -5.13 -13.19
C LEU A 36 -7.83 -6.42 -13.22
N THR A 37 -6.54 -6.30 -13.43
CA THR A 37 -5.60 -7.40 -13.16
C THR A 37 -5.29 -7.41 -11.67
N LYS A 38 -5.58 -8.53 -11.00
CA LYS A 38 -5.16 -8.79 -9.63
C LYS A 38 -3.64 -8.63 -9.57
N ASP A 39 -3.16 -7.56 -8.90
CA ASP A 39 -1.72 -7.38 -8.70
C ASP A 39 -1.27 -8.45 -7.69
N ARG A 40 -0.59 -9.49 -8.18
CA ARG A 40 -0.23 -10.69 -7.41
C ARG A 40 0.79 -10.43 -6.29
N ASN A 41 1.24 -9.19 -6.16
CA ASN A 41 2.34 -8.81 -5.28
C ASN A 41 1.90 -8.26 -3.93
N TYR A 42 0.60 -8.05 -3.73
CA TYR A 42 0.01 -7.52 -2.51
C TYR A 42 -1.11 -8.41 -2.01
N GLY A 43 -1.19 -8.56 -0.72
CA GLY A 43 -2.24 -9.33 -0.08
C GLY A 43 -2.32 -8.99 1.41
N TYR A 44 -3.26 -9.60 2.09
CA TYR A 44 -3.42 -9.40 3.52
C TYR A 44 -3.09 -10.68 4.28
N PHE A 45 -2.28 -10.52 5.31
CA PHE A 45 -2.17 -11.52 6.35
C PHE A 45 -3.24 -11.22 7.40
N GLU A 46 -4.17 -12.15 7.54
CA GLU A 46 -5.29 -12.04 8.47
C GLU A 46 -5.19 -13.11 9.54
N SER A 47 -5.35 -12.71 10.80
CA SER A 47 -5.42 -13.62 11.91
C SER A 47 -6.31 -13.07 13.01
N LYS A 48 -7.32 -13.84 13.40
CA LYS A 48 -8.34 -13.49 14.39
C LYS A 48 -8.98 -12.13 14.05
N HIS A 49 -8.60 -11.07 14.79
CA HIS A 49 -9.09 -9.69 14.61
C HIS A 49 -8.03 -8.75 14.06
N LYS A 50 -6.89 -9.29 13.61
CA LYS A 50 -5.75 -8.52 13.13
C LYS A 50 -5.56 -8.72 11.63
N LYS A 51 -5.34 -7.62 10.92
CA LYS A 51 -5.10 -7.61 9.48
C LYS A 51 -3.88 -6.73 9.20
N THR A 52 -2.95 -7.21 8.36
CA THR A 52 -1.78 -6.44 7.94
C THR A 52 -1.48 -6.66 6.48
N LEU A 53 -0.96 -5.63 5.81
CA LEU A 53 -0.54 -5.72 4.43
C LEU A 53 0.71 -6.58 4.31
N LEU A 54 0.68 -7.57 3.43
CA LEU A 54 1.82 -8.38 3.05
C LEU A 54 2.25 -8.06 1.62
N ILE A 55 3.55 -7.89 1.39
CA ILE A 55 4.13 -7.48 0.11
C ILE A 55 5.11 -8.54 -0.37
N ASP A 56 4.84 -9.14 -1.55
CA ASP A 56 5.78 -10.02 -2.23
C ASP A 56 6.73 -9.23 -3.14
N THR A 57 7.97 -9.04 -2.69
CA THR A 57 8.96 -8.32 -3.51
C THR A 57 9.48 -9.15 -4.70
N GLY A 58 9.26 -10.47 -4.72
CA GLY A 58 9.69 -11.36 -5.81
C GLY A 58 8.93 -11.12 -7.11
N GLY A 59 7.62 -10.86 -7.03
CA GLY A 59 6.80 -10.52 -8.19
C GLY A 59 7.09 -9.13 -8.76
N ILE A 60 7.56 -8.22 -7.91
CA ILE A 60 7.90 -6.84 -8.28
C ILE A 60 9.19 -6.77 -9.11
N SER A 61 10.14 -7.67 -8.87
CA SER A 61 11.44 -7.69 -9.55
C SER A 61 11.38 -8.20 -11.00
N GLN A 62 10.28 -8.82 -11.42
CA GLN A 62 10.10 -9.37 -12.77
C GLN A 62 9.62 -8.34 -13.80
N SER A 63 9.19 -7.15 -13.38
CA SER A 63 8.77 -6.08 -14.28
C SER A 63 9.93 -5.14 -14.59
N ASN A 64 10.57 -5.37 -15.74
CA ASN A 64 11.31 -4.40 -16.58
C ASN A 64 12.47 -3.59 -16.00
N ASP A 65 13.48 -4.18 -15.36
CA ASP A 65 14.78 -3.47 -15.33
C ASP A 65 15.94 -4.45 -15.49
N GLY A 66 16.64 -4.34 -16.63
CA GLY A 66 17.84 -5.09 -16.96
C GLY A 66 19.07 -4.70 -16.11
N LEU A 67 18.88 -4.30 -14.86
CA LEU A 67 19.95 -3.96 -13.93
C LEU A 67 20.36 -5.22 -13.15
N LYS A 68 21.61 -5.60 -13.29
CA LYS A 68 22.29 -6.68 -12.58
C LYS A 68 22.38 -6.35 -11.08
N GLY A 69 21.35 -6.72 -10.31
CA GLY A 69 21.34 -6.65 -8.86
C GLY A 69 20.38 -7.71 -8.28
N ALA A 70 20.73 -8.32 -7.16
CA ALA A 70 19.94 -9.39 -6.54
C ALA A 70 18.50 -8.98 -6.22
N ILE A 71 18.26 -7.67 -6.06
CA ILE A 71 16.96 -7.09 -5.70
C ILE A 71 16.74 -5.79 -6.45
N SER A 72 15.55 -5.64 -7.05
CA SER A 72 15.17 -4.43 -7.77
C SER A 72 15.05 -3.22 -6.83
N GLN A 73 15.19 -2.00 -7.38
CA GLN A 73 14.96 -0.77 -6.62
C GLN A 73 13.55 -0.70 -6.05
N GLN A 74 12.56 -1.24 -6.75
CA GLN A 74 11.17 -1.27 -6.31
C GLN A 74 10.99 -2.16 -5.06
N ALA A 75 11.69 -3.29 -4.99
CA ALA A 75 11.69 -4.15 -3.81
C ALA A 75 12.30 -3.43 -2.58
N TRP A 76 13.39 -2.67 -2.77
CA TRP A 76 13.97 -1.87 -1.70
C TRP A 76 13.05 -0.75 -1.21
N ILE A 77 12.23 -0.18 -2.08
CA ILE A 77 11.20 0.79 -1.70
C ILE A 77 10.15 0.13 -0.79
N ALA A 78 9.67 -1.07 -1.18
CA ALA A 78 8.73 -1.83 -0.36
C ALA A 78 9.31 -2.13 1.03
N VAL A 79 10.59 -2.48 1.10
CA VAL A 79 11.32 -2.67 2.36
C VAL A 79 11.36 -1.39 3.20
N GLN A 80 11.67 -0.24 2.60
CA GLN A 80 11.75 1.04 3.32
C GLN A 80 10.40 1.46 3.91
N GLU A 81 9.31 1.20 3.21
CA GLU A 81 7.95 1.56 3.65
C GLU A 81 7.30 0.53 4.57
N SER A 82 7.86 -0.68 4.67
CA SER A 82 7.35 -1.72 5.56
C SER A 82 7.79 -1.52 7.00
N SER A 83 6.92 -1.94 7.93
CA SER A 83 7.18 -1.87 9.37
C SER A 83 8.01 -3.08 9.84
N LEU A 84 7.80 -4.23 9.23
CA LEU A 84 8.50 -5.48 9.50
C LEU A 84 8.96 -6.09 8.18
N ILE A 85 10.12 -6.74 8.19
CA ILE A 85 10.67 -7.40 7.02
C ILE A 85 10.86 -8.88 7.31
N ILE A 86 10.45 -9.74 6.40
CA ILE A 86 10.77 -11.15 6.38
C ILE A 86 11.92 -11.35 5.39
N LEU A 87 13.12 -11.60 5.88
CA LEU A 87 14.24 -12.04 5.07
C LEU A 87 14.15 -13.56 4.88
N LEU A 88 13.82 -13.99 3.66
CA LEU A 88 13.69 -15.41 3.32
C LEU A 88 14.98 -15.92 2.70
N ILE A 89 15.55 -16.97 3.31
CA ILE A 89 16.81 -17.65 2.92
C ILE A 89 16.49 -19.08 2.52
N ASP A 90 17.24 -19.61 1.56
CA ASP A 90 17.18 -21.02 1.17
C ASP A 90 18.01 -21.86 2.12
N GLY A 91 17.40 -22.76 2.87
CA GLY A 91 18.07 -23.64 3.83
C GLY A 91 18.71 -24.86 3.19
N SER A 92 18.49 -25.12 1.90
CA SER A 92 19.12 -26.23 1.17
C SER A 92 20.49 -25.91 0.60
N GLU A 93 20.94 -24.66 0.68
CA GLU A 93 22.21 -24.17 0.15
C GLU A 93 22.93 -23.31 1.20
N ASP A 94 24.23 -23.13 1.04
CA ASP A 94 25.01 -22.20 1.86
C ASP A 94 24.61 -20.75 1.58
N LEU A 95 24.86 -19.85 2.54
CA LEU A 95 24.57 -18.42 2.34
C LEU A 95 25.37 -17.87 1.14
N SER A 96 24.66 -17.35 0.18
CA SER A 96 25.26 -16.71 -1.00
C SER A 96 25.78 -15.29 -0.67
N LYS A 97 26.63 -14.77 -1.55
CA LYS A 97 27.05 -13.36 -1.48
C LYS A 97 25.86 -12.41 -1.53
N GLU A 98 24.83 -12.76 -2.31
CA GLU A 98 23.61 -11.97 -2.44
C GLU A 98 22.83 -11.92 -1.12
N ASP A 99 22.71 -13.03 -0.39
CA ASP A 99 22.06 -13.08 0.93
C ASP A 99 22.79 -12.17 1.92
N LEU A 100 24.12 -12.20 1.93
CA LEU A 100 24.98 -11.36 2.78
C LEU A 100 24.84 -9.87 2.44
N GLU A 101 24.71 -9.53 1.16
CA GLU A 101 24.48 -8.16 0.70
C GLU A 101 23.10 -7.66 1.17
N ILE A 102 22.07 -8.48 1.09
CA ILE A 102 20.73 -8.14 1.57
C ILE A 102 20.76 -7.87 3.08
N ILE A 103 21.38 -8.77 3.87
CA ILE A 103 21.54 -8.61 5.33
C ILE A 103 22.23 -7.29 5.65
N THR A 104 23.32 -7.00 4.96
CA THR A 104 24.10 -5.76 5.15
C THR A 104 23.27 -4.51 4.87
N ASN A 105 22.49 -4.52 3.79
CA ASN A 105 21.64 -3.40 3.41
C ASN A 105 20.46 -3.21 4.37
N LEU A 106 19.84 -4.29 4.85
CA LEU A 106 18.77 -4.22 5.86
C LEU A 106 19.28 -3.56 7.16
N ARG A 107 20.49 -3.92 7.60
CA ARG A 107 21.13 -3.30 8.78
C ARG A 107 21.42 -1.81 8.58
N LYS A 108 21.91 -1.43 7.39
CA LYS A 108 22.14 0.00 7.05
C LYS A 108 20.86 0.82 7.10
N LEU A 109 19.73 0.22 6.73
CA LEU A 109 18.43 0.88 6.78
C LEU A 109 17.84 0.97 8.20
N ASN A 110 18.49 0.36 9.20
CA ASN A 110 18.02 0.27 10.58
C ASN A 110 16.56 -0.22 10.70
N LYS A 111 16.19 -1.19 9.86
CA LYS A 111 14.85 -1.79 9.83
C LYS A 111 14.80 -3.06 10.67
N GLU A 112 13.70 -3.25 11.40
CA GLU A 112 13.44 -4.52 12.07
C GLU A 112 13.16 -5.61 11.02
N PHE A 113 13.92 -6.69 11.06
CA PHE A 113 13.71 -7.84 10.19
C PHE A 113 13.83 -9.15 10.96
N ILE A 114 13.07 -10.14 10.50
CA ILE A 114 13.17 -11.52 10.94
C ILE A 114 13.76 -12.36 9.82
N THR A 115 14.61 -13.30 10.18
CA THR A 115 15.17 -14.26 9.23
C THR A 115 14.33 -15.52 9.24
N VAL A 116 13.95 -15.98 8.04
CA VAL A 116 13.20 -17.22 7.84
C VAL A 116 13.96 -18.10 6.88
N VAL A 117 14.36 -19.30 7.34
CA VAL A 117 15.06 -20.31 6.55
C VAL A 117 14.02 -21.26 5.98
N ASN A 118 13.87 -21.27 4.66
CA ASN A 118 12.91 -22.11 3.95
C ASN A 118 13.59 -23.36 3.37
N LYS A 119 12.78 -24.32 2.96
CA LYS A 119 13.19 -25.60 2.34
C LYS A 119 13.97 -26.52 3.26
N ILE A 120 13.67 -26.50 4.56
CA ILE A 120 14.33 -27.40 5.53
C ILE A 120 14.02 -28.88 5.28
N ASP A 121 13.01 -29.19 4.47
CA ASP A 121 12.68 -30.52 4.01
C ASP A 121 13.74 -31.11 3.06
N LYS A 122 14.50 -30.25 2.39
CA LYS A 122 15.60 -30.61 1.48
C LYS A 122 16.94 -30.64 2.22
N LYS A 123 16.98 -31.05 3.49
CA LYS A 123 18.18 -31.06 4.30
C LYS A 123 19.35 -31.72 3.55
N THR A 124 20.23 -30.84 3.10
CA THR A 124 21.60 -31.17 2.70
C THR A 124 22.53 -30.82 3.86
N ASP A 125 23.78 -31.22 3.83
CA ASP A 125 24.81 -30.81 4.80
C ASP A 125 25.16 -29.30 4.68
N SER A 126 24.15 -28.42 4.39
CA SER A 126 24.37 -27.01 4.22
C SER A 126 24.79 -26.35 5.53
N SER A 127 25.72 -25.41 5.44
CA SER A 127 26.16 -24.60 6.57
C SER A 127 25.26 -23.38 6.81
N ALA A 128 24.12 -23.26 6.12
CA ALA A 128 23.28 -22.08 6.14
C ALA A 128 22.96 -21.59 7.56
N VAL A 129 22.59 -22.48 8.47
CA VAL A 129 22.29 -22.12 9.86
C VAL A 129 23.54 -21.62 10.59
N GLN A 130 24.70 -22.29 10.38
CA GLN A 130 25.94 -21.83 10.99
C GLN A 130 26.38 -20.47 10.47
N ASP A 131 26.22 -20.24 9.18
CA ASP A 131 26.58 -18.97 8.55
C ASP A 131 25.64 -17.84 8.98
N ILE A 132 24.36 -18.13 9.19
CA ILE A 132 23.39 -17.17 9.78
C ILE A 132 23.87 -16.74 11.16
N HIS A 133 24.30 -17.68 12.03
CA HIS A 133 24.83 -17.36 13.35
C HIS A 133 26.16 -16.59 13.28
N LYS A 134 27.10 -16.96 12.40
CA LYS A 134 28.37 -16.22 12.18
C LYS A 134 28.12 -14.79 11.76
N ASN A 135 27.04 -14.54 11.01
CA ASN A 135 26.63 -13.19 10.62
C ASN A 135 25.81 -12.46 11.70
N GLY A 136 25.80 -12.94 12.94
CA GLY A 136 25.21 -12.26 14.08
C GLY A 136 23.68 -12.27 14.13
N ILE A 137 23.02 -13.15 13.38
CA ILE A 137 21.60 -13.39 13.47
C ILE A 137 21.36 -14.50 14.47
N LYS A 138 20.80 -14.16 15.64
CA LYS A 138 20.60 -15.11 16.74
C LYS A 138 19.25 -15.82 16.68
N GLU A 139 18.23 -15.15 16.16
CA GLU A 139 16.87 -15.66 16.09
C GLU A 139 16.41 -15.77 14.63
N PHE A 140 15.93 -16.95 14.25
CA PHE A 140 15.37 -17.22 12.94
C PHE A 140 14.34 -18.34 13.02
N TYR A 141 13.52 -18.46 11.98
CA TYR A 141 12.48 -19.48 11.86
C TYR A 141 12.84 -20.45 10.74
N GLU A 142 12.93 -21.73 11.07
CA GLU A 142 13.14 -22.80 10.09
C GLU A 142 11.77 -23.33 9.63
N ILE A 143 11.48 -23.25 8.33
CA ILE A 143 10.21 -23.66 7.75
C ILE A 143 10.38 -24.49 6.47
N SER A 144 9.34 -25.24 6.11
CA SER A 144 9.11 -25.66 4.74
C SER A 144 7.76 -25.12 4.28
N VAL A 145 7.79 -24.19 3.34
CA VAL A 145 6.55 -23.62 2.76
C VAL A 145 5.81 -24.69 1.96
N GLU A 146 6.53 -25.54 1.23
CA GLU A 146 5.97 -26.60 0.40
C GLU A 146 5.19 -27.61 1.26
N HIS A 147 5.81 -28.10 2.32
CA HIS A 147 5.24 -29.10 3.21
C HIS A 147 4.50 -28.52 4.43
N SER A 148 4.41 -27.19 4.51
CA SER A 148 3.73 -26.47 5.62
C SER A 148 4.35 -26.75 7.01
N ILE A 149 5.65 -27.09 7.07
CA ILE A 149 6.37 -27.37 8.32
C ILE A 149 6.66 -26.04 9.03
N ASN A 150 6.37 -25.98 10.34
CA ASN A 150 6.61 -24.83 11.23
C ASN A 150 5.93 -23.50 10.82
N LEU A 151 5.03 -23.48 9.82
CA LEU A 151 4.32 -22.28 9.41
C LEU A 151 3.43 -21.71 10.51
N SER A 152 2.87 -22.55 11.37
CA SER A 152 2.06 -22.11 12.51
C SER A 152 2.87 -21.26 13.49
N LYS A 153 4.11 -21.64 13.78
CA LYS A 153 5.01 -20.86 14.65
C LYS A 153 5.32 -19.49 14.07
N LEU A 154 5.63 -19.43 12.77
CA LEU A 154 5.86 -18.17 12.06
C LEU A 154 4.60 -17.30 12.09
N LYS A 155 3.41 -17.88 11.82
CA LYS A 155 2.15 -17.14 11.88
C LYS A 155 1.87 -16.55 13.27
N SER A 156 2.02 -17.33 14.33
CA SER A 156 1.83 -16.86 15.71
C SER A 156 2.80 -15.75 16.08
N PHE A 157 4.05 -15.81 15.60
CA PHE A 157 5.01 -14.72 15.78
C PHE A 157 4.55 -13.45 15.04
N LEU A 158 4.17 -13.56 13.76
CA LEU A 158 3.67 -12.42 12.99
C LEU A 158 2.43 -11.80 13.65
N GLU A 159 1.49 -12.61 14.15
CA GLU A 159 0.33 -12.15 14.92
C GLU A 159 0.73 -11.33 16.15
N SER A 160 1.78 -11.75 16.86
CA SER A 160 2.26 -11.01 18.05
C SER A 160 2.83 -9.63 17.72
N LYS A 161 3.35 -9.47 16.50
CA LYS A 161 3.94 -8.21 16.01
C LYS A 161 2.91 -7.23 15.43
N ILE A 162 1.75 -7.72 15.03
CA ILE A 162 0.68 -6.86 14.53
C ILE A 162 0.00 -6.21 15.73
N PRO A 163 0.01 -4.88 15.85
CA PRO A 163 -0.69 -4.20 16.93
C PRO A 163 -2.18 -4.55 16.91
N GLU A 164 -2.77 -4.63 18.09
CA GLU A 164 -4.22 -4.68 18.19
C GLU A 164 -4.79 -3.43 17.51
N LYS A 165 -5.89 -3.60 16.79
CA LYS A 165 -6.64 -2.48 16.27
C LYS A 165 -7.08 -1.68 17.51
N ASN A 166 -6.29 -0.69 17.91
CA ASN A 166 -6.78 0.27 18.84
C ASN A 166 -7.99 0.88 18.15
N ASN A 167 -9.17 0.57 18.66
CA ASN A 167 -10.32 1.40 18.45
C ASN A 167 -10.01 2.69 19.24
N ASP A 168 -9.07 3.49 18.71
CA ASP A 168 -9.04 4.89 19.06
C ASP A 168 -10.41 5.41 18.62
N ILE A 169 -11.29 5.46 19.59
CA ILE A 169 -12.59 6.12 19.51
C ILE A 169 -12.27 7.63 19.47
N SER A 170 -11.57 8.06 18.40
CA SER A 170 -11.69 9.45 17.99
C SER A 170 -13.02 9.50 17.25
N ASP A 171 -13.96 10.30 17.74
CA ASP A 171 -15.24 10.58 17.06
C ASP A 171 -15.02 11.13 15.63
N ASP A 172 -13.78 11.47 15.28
CA ASP A 172 -13.40 12.07 14.02
C ASP A 172 -13.27 11.02 12.92
N LYS A 173 -14.07 11.12 11.89
CA LYS A 173 -13.98 10.29 10.69
C LYS A 173 -12.71 10.64 9.88
N LYS A 174 -11.87 9.66 9.64
CA LYS A 174 -10.61 9.83 8.90
C LYS A 174 -10.87 9.80 7.39
N VAL A 175 -10.50 10.87 6.72
CA VAL A 175 -10.68 11.04 5.27
C VAL A 175 -9.33 11.07 4.59
N VAL A 176 -9.19 10.35 3.48
CA VAL A 176 -8.00 10.41 2.62
C VAL A 176 -8.37 10.87 1.22
N VAL A 177 -7.50 11.67 0.59
CA VAL A 177 -7.65 12.11 -0.81
C VAL A 177 -6.64 11.36 -1.66
N LEU A 178 -7.13 10.51 -2.56
CA LEU A 178 -6.33 9.71 -3.48
C LEU A 178 -6.58 10.12 -4.93
N GLY A 179 -5.71 9.67 -5.81
CA GLY A 179 -5.75 9.93 -7.25
C GLY A 179 -4.35 10.01 -7.82
N ARG A 180 -4.24 9.96 -9.15
CA ARG A 180 -2.96 10.03 -9.85
C ARG A 180 -2.16 11.32 -9.54
N PRO A 181 -0.85 11.34 -9.82
CA PRO A 181 -0.11 12.60 -9.92
C PRO A 181 -0.85 13.59 -10.84
N ASN A 182 -0.83 14.86 -10.48
CA ASN A 182 -1.46 15.94 -11.26
C ASN A 182 -3.01 15.91 -11.36
N ALA A 183 -3.71 15.00 -10.71
CA ALA A 183 -5.18 15.03 -10.63
C ALA A 183 -5.73 16.25 -9.85
N GLY A 184 -4.85 17.04 -9.24
CA GLY A 184 -5.22 18.27 -8.53
C GLY A 184 -5.46 18.10 -7.03
N LYS A 185 -4.94 17.01 -6.42
CA LYS A 185 -5.12 16.73 -4.98
C LYS A 185 -4.69 17.87 -4.07
N SER A 186 -3.50 18.43 -4.31
CA SER A 186 -2.99 19.57 -3.50
C SER A 186 -3.87 20.80 -3.61
N THR A 187 -4.34 21.12 -4.83
CA THR A 187 -5.26 22.22 -5.07
C THR A 187 -6.59 21.97 -4.37
N PHE A 188 -7.13 20.76 -4.47
CA PHE A 188 -8.39 20.36 -3.82
C PHE A 188 -8.28 20.50 -2.28
N ILE A 189 -7.24 19.97 -1.66
CA ILE A 189 -7.05 20.06 -0.22
C ILE A 189 -6.86 21.51 0.23
N ASN A 190 -6.09 22.30 -0.50
CA ASN A 190 -5.92 23.72 -0.18
C ASN A 190 -7.24 24.49 -0.28
N GLN A 191 -8.09 24.19 -1.26
CA GLN A 191 -9.42 24.78 -1.35
C GLN A 191 -10.33 24.32 -0.22
N LEU A 192 -10.31 23.03 0.11
CA LEU A 192 -11.11 22.47 1.19
C LEU A 192 -10.74 23.12 2.53
N VAL A 193 -9.44 23.25 2.84
CA VAL A 193 -8.96 23.87 4.09
C VAL A 193 -9.24 25.37 4.15
N ASN A 194 -9.31 26.06 3.00
CA ASN A 194 -9.58 27.50 2.92
C ASN A 194 -11.08 27.84 2.79
N GLU A 195 -11.98 26.87 2.85
CA GLU A 195 -13.42 27.14 2.89
C GLU A 195 -13.81 27.73 4.25
N GLU A 196 -14.53 28.87 4.23
CA GLU A 196 -14.95 29.61 5.44
C GLU A 196 -15.86 28.80 6.38
N ARG A 197 -16.43 27.69 5.88
CA ARG A 197 -17.30 26.79 6.65
C ARG A 197 -16.54 25.68 7.39
N LEU A 198 -15.22 25.57 7.15
CA LEU A 198 -14.39 24.57 7.80
C LEU A 198 -13.61 25.21 8.95
N ILE A 199 -13.92 24.79 10.16
CA ILE A 199 -13.13 25.15 11.34
C ILE A 199 -11.91 24.23 11.35
N VAL A 200 -10.75 24.76 10.97
CA VAL A 200 -9.48 24.05 11.07
C VAL A 200 -8.87 24.32 12.44
N SER A 201 -8.73 23.32 13.28
CA SER A 201 -8.03 23.49 14.55
C SER A 201 -6.52 23.40 14.35
N GLU A 202 -5.78 24.43 14.75
CA GLU A 202 -4.31 24.39 14.82
C GLU A 202 -3.89 23.58 16.05
N ILE A 203 -3.72 22.28 15.91
CA ILE A 203 -3.03 21.48 16.93
C ILE A 203 -1.56 21.40 16.52
N ALA A 204 -0.76 22.32 17.08
CA ALA A 204 0.69 22.25 17.03
C ALA A 204 1.18 21.13 17.95
N GLY A 205 1.81 20.12 17.38
CA GLY A 205 2.63 19.18 18.13
C GLY A 205 2.22 17.72 18.01
N THR A 206 2.79 17.06 17.05
CA THR A 206 3.35 15.70 17.19
C THR A 206 4.14 15.35 15.92
N THR A 207 5.37 14.86 16.15
CA THR A 207 6.31 14.14 15.27
C THR A 207 6.03 14.06 13.76
N ILE A 208 7.01 14.38 13.03
CA ILE A 208 7.44 14.50 11.62
C ILE A 208 6.73 13.63 10.54
N ASP A 209 5.86 12.67 10.85
CA ASP A 209 5.48 11.61 9.89
C ASP A 209 4.03 11.61 9.35
N ALA A 210 3.10 12.41 9.86
CA ALA A 210 1.75 12.49 9.27
C ALA A 210 1.10 13.84 9.61
N ILE A 211 1.02 14.73 8.63
CA ILE A 211 0.25 15.97 8.80
C ILE A 211 -1.23 15.59 8.62
N SER A 212 -1.92 15.46 9.74
CA SER A 212 -3.37 15.32 9.79
C SER A 212 -3.98 16.71 9.93
N ILE A 213 -5.04 16.98 9.16
CA ILE A 213 -5.74 18.28 9.19
C ILE A 213 -7.17 18.01 9.70
N PRO A 214 -7.48 18.34 10.96
CA PRO A 214 -8.84 18.24 11.46
C PRO A 214 -9.71 19.33 10.84
N PHE A 215 -10.97 18.99 10.51
CA PHE A 215 -11.96 19.92 9.99
C PHE A 215 -13.37 19.46 10.38
N GLU A 216 -14.32 20.38 10.34
CA GLU A 216 -15.71 20.13 10.75
C GLU A 216 -16.66 20.58 9.63
N ILE A 217 -17.66 19.75 9.35
CA ILE A 217 -18.76 20.07 8.41
C ILE A 217 -20.08 19.74 9.13
N ASN A 218 -20.95 20.74 9.30
CA ASN A 218 -22.27 20.57 9.93
C ASN A 218 -22.23 19.87 11.30
N ASN A 219 -21.26 20.18 12.15
CA ASN A 219 -20.97 19.57 13.47
C ASN A 219 -20.42 18.13 13.40
N ASP A 220 -20.21 17.55 12.23
CA ASP A 220 -19.50 16.30 12.09
C ASP A 220 -17.99 16.57 11.97
N LYS A 221 -17.20 15.85 12.79
CA LYS A 221 -15.76 16.00 12.84
C LYS A 221 -15.07 15.03 11.89
N PHE A 222 -14.14 15.56 11.12
CA PHE A 222 -13.33 14.83 10.16
C PHE A 222 -11.86 15.15 10.33
N THR A 223 -11.01 14.22 9.95
CA THR A 223 -9.55 14.42 9.90
C THR A 223 -9.01 13.99 8.55
N LEU A 224 -8.46 14.92 7.77
CA LEU A 224 -7.69 14.60 6.57
C LEU A 224 -6.36 13.98 6.98
N ILE A 225 -6.09 12.76 6.51
CA ILE A 225 -4.86 12.03 6.79
C ILE A 225 -3.96 11.94 5.54
N ASP A 226 -2.67 11.67 5.75
CA ASP A 226 -1.64 11.50 4.69
C ASP A 226 -1.47 12.70 3.74
N THR A 227 -1.57 13.91 4.27
CA THR A 227 -1.40 15.14 3.49
C THR A 227 0.08 15.50 3.23
N ALA A 228 1.03 14.82 3.84
CA ALA A 228 2.47 15.12 3.75
C ALA A 228 3.04 14.99 2.33
N GLY A 229 2.59 14.00 1.56
CA GLY A 229 2.96 13.84 0.15
C GLY A 229 2.42 14.91 -0.77
N ILE A 230 1.43 15.67 -0.31
CA ILE A 230 0.69 16.65 -1.11
C ILE A 230 1.27 18.06 -0.94
N ARG A 231 1.78 18.41 0.26
CA ARG A 231 2.34 19.77 0.55
C ARG A 231 3.78 19.97 0.11
N LYS A 232 4.60 18.92 0.11
CA LYS A 232 5.97 19.00 -0.42
C LYS A 232 5.91 18.70 -1.91
N GLY A 233 5.98 19.73 -2.77
CA GLY A 233 6.07 19.60 -4.23
C GLY A 233 7.31 18.82 -4.66
N TYR A 234 7.30 17.51 -4.48
CA TYR A 234 8.36 16.64 -4.97
C TYR A 234 8.36 16.64 -6.50
N LYS A 235 9.48 17.03 -7.12
CA LYS A 235 9.72 16.84 -8.54
C LYS A 235 9.72 15.34 -8.83
N TYR A 236 8.73 14.92 -9.57
CA TYR A 236 8.47 13.52 -9.90
C TYR A 236 9.45 13.02 -10.98
N ASN A 237 10.30 12.06 -10.63
CA ASN A 237 10.96 11.17 -11.59
C ASN A 237 10.16 9.84 -11.66
N HIS A 238 10.25 9.07 -12.73
CA HIS A 238 9.55 7.79 -12.95
C HIS A 238 9.65 6.74 -11.81
N LYS A 239 10.55 6.94 -10.83
CA LYS A 239 10.69 6.13 -9.62
C LYS A 239 9.55 6.30 -8.60
N VAL A 240 8.67 7.27 -8.81
CA VAL A 240 7.69 7.77 -7.82
C VAL A 240 6.33 7.08 -7.92
N GLU A 241 6.02 6.40 -9.03
CA GLU A 241 4.71 5.73 -9.21
C GLU A 241 4.50 4.61 -8.20
N TYR A 242 5.55 3.85 -7.90
CA TYR A 242 5.51 2.75 -6.95
C TYR A 242 5.37 3.23 -5.49
N PHE A 243 6.05 4.30 -5.11
CA PHE A 243 5.89 4.96 -3.80
C PHE A 243 4.45 5.41 -3.57
N SER A 244 3.80 5.90 -4.62
CA SER A 244 2.42 6.35 -4.57
C SER A 244 1.44 5.21 -4.23
N PHE A 245 1.71 4.00 -4.72
CA PHE A 245 0.82 2.85 -4.55
C PHE A 245 0.82 2.28 -3.12
N ILE A 246 2.00 2.03 -2.53
CA ILE A 246 2.10 1.54 -1.14
C ILE A 246 1.56 2.58 -0.15
N ARG A 247 1.83 3.86 -0.38
CA ARG A 247 1.25 4.94 0.43
C ARG A 247 -0.27 4.98 0.30
N ALA A 248 -0.80 4.81 -0.91
CA ALA A 248 -2.24 4.74 -1.11
C ALA A 248 -2.86 3.58 -0.33
N LEU A 249 -2.25 2.38 -0.36
CA LEU A 249 -2.67 1.24 0.46
C LEU A 249 -2.72 1.59 1.95
N HIS A 250 -1.63 2.16 2.48
CA HIS A 250 -1.56 2.54 3.89
C HIS A 250 -2.59 3.61 4.25
N ALA A 251 -2.80 4.59 3.36
CA ALA A 251 -3.76 5.66 3.58
C ALA A 251 -5.20 5.14 3.57
N VAL A 252 -5.54 4.25 2.63
CA VAL A 252 -6.86 3.59 2.56
C VAL A 252 -7.14 2.80 3.83
N GLU A 253 -6.18 2.00 4.30
CA GLU A 253 -6.38 1.20 5.53
C GLU A 253 -6.66 2.07 6.76
N LYS A 254 -6.00 3.22 6.87
CA LYS A 254 -6.17 4.15 7.99
C LYS A 254 -7.41 5.03 7.89
N SER A 255 -8.01 5.13 6.70
CA SER A 255 -9.16 5.99 6.47
C SER A 255 -10.48 5.30 6.75
N ASP A 256 -11.51 6.09 7.01
CA ASP A 256 -12.90 5.65 7.07
C ASP A 256 -13.63 5.97 5.75
N ILE A 257 -13.20 7.04 5.05
CA ILE A 257 -13.75 7.50 3.78
C ILE A 257 -12.62 7.84 2.83
N VAL A 258 -12.77 7.50 1.56
CA VAL A 258 -11.83 7.86 0.51
C VAL A 258 -12.47 8.82 -0.48
N ILE A 259 -11.84 9.97 -0.70
CA ILE A 259 -12.15 10.87 -1.81
C ILE A 259 -11.17 10.52 -2.95
N PHE A 260 -11.70 9.98 -4.04
CA PHE A 260 -10.88 9.65 -5.20
C PHE A 260 -10.99 10.75 -6.26
N LEU A 261 -9.88 11.47 -6.49
CA LEU A 261 -9.80 12.52 -7.50
C LEU A 261 -9.32 11.96 -8.85
N CYS A 262 -10.14 12.14 -9.88
CA CYS A 262 -9.82 11.83 -11.27
C CYS A 262 -9.73 13.15 -12.09
N ASP A 263 -8.74 13.27 -12.97
CA ASP A 263 -8.67 14.34 -13.95
C ASP A 263 -9.72 14.09 -15.04
N ALA A 264 -10.75 14.91 -15.08
CA ALA A 264 -11.83 14.74 -16.03
C ALA A 264 -11.38 14.86 -17.50
N ASN A 265 -10.32 15.64 -17.76
CA ASN A 265 -9.77 15.83 -19.10
C ASN A 265 -9.04 14.59 -19.64
N GLU A 266 -8.45 13.78 -18.76
CA GLU A 266 -7.72 12.56 -19.16
C GLU A 266 -8.59 11.29 -19.06
N SER A 267 -9.79 11.41 -18.48
CA SER A 267 -10.66 10.26 -18.22
C SER A 267 -10.02 9.21 -17.29
N LEU A 268 -10.69 8.07 -17.09
CA LEU A 268 -10.17 6.95 -16.29
C LEU A 268 -9.10 6.17 -17.06
N VAL A 269 -7.88 6.15 -16.55
CA VAL A 269 -6.78 5.33 -17.08
C VAL A 269 -6.52 4.12 -16.17
N ASP A 270 -5.66 3.21 -16.60
CA ASP A 270 -5.39 1.96 -15.87
C ASP A 270 -4.78 2.18 -14.49
N GLN A 271 -4.05 3.27 -14.30
CA GLN A 271 -3.49 3.67 -13.02
C GLN A 271 -4.57 4.08 -12.00
N ASP A 272 -5.63 4.76 -12.48
CA ASP A 272 -6.80 5.09 -11.64
C ASP A 272 -7.52 3.81 -11.20
N LEU A 273 -7.68 2.85 -12.12
CA LEU A 273 -8.30 1.58 -11.84
C LEU A 273 -7.54 0.78 -10.78
N LYS A 274 -6.20 0.79 -10.79
CA LYS A 274 -5.38 0.14 -9.76
C LYS A 274 -5.64 0.73 -8.37
N ILE A 275 -5.72 2.05 -8.26
CA ILE A 275 -6.02 2.71 -6.97
C ILE A 275 -7.45 2.42 -6.53
N LEU A 276 -8.42 2.46 -7.46
CA LEU A 276 -9.82 2.12 -7.16
C LEU A 276 -9.96 0.71 -6.62
N ASN A 277 -9.22 -0.26 -7.17
CA ASN A 277 -9.19 -1.63 -6.65
C ASN A 277 -8.79 -1.70 -5.19
N ILE A 278 -7.71 -1.00 -4.82
CA ILE A 278 -7.25 -0.98 -3.44
C ILE A 278 -8.38 -0.54 -2.51
N ILE A 279 -9.13 0.49 -2.92
CA ILE A 279 -10.20 1.06 -2.11
C ILE A 279 -11.36 0.05 -2.00
N ILE A 280 -11.70 -0.61 -3.11
CA ILE A 280 -12.76 -1.63 -3.17
C ILE A 280 -12.38 -2.85 -2.31
N ASP A 281 -11.18 -3.38 -2.49
CA ASP A 281 -10.68 -4.55 -1.76
C ASP A 281 -10.59 -4.27 -0.24
N ALA A 282 -10.37 -3.01 0.13
CA ALA A 282 -10.41 -2.56 1.52
C ALA A 282 -11.84 -2.33 2.05
N GLY A 283 -12.86 -2.41 1.20
CA GLY A 283 -14.26 -2.20 1.59
C GLY A 283 -14.56 -0.78 2.07
N LYS A 284 -13.82 0.25 1.57
CA LYS A 284 -13.99 1.63 2.03
C LYS A 284 -15.01 2.39 1.19
N PRO A 285 -15.87 3.23 1.82
CA PRO A 285 -16.72 4.17 1.11
C PRO A 285 -15.91 5.10 0.20
N ILE A 286 -16.39 5.32 -1.03
CA ILE A 286 -15.73 6.14 -2.03
C ILE A 286 -16.64 7.31 -2.41
N LEU A 287 -16.09 8.54 -2.36
CA LEU A 287 -16.60 9.70 -3.05
C LEU A 287 -15.72 9.92 -4.29
N PHE A 288 -16.27 9.70 -5.48
CA PHE A 288 -15.54 9.86 -6.73
C PHE A 288 -15.70 11.28 -7.26
N ALA A 289 -14.60 12.04 -7.37
CA ALA A 289 -14.62 13.42 -7.81
C ALA A 289 -13.91 13.59 -9.17
N PHE A 290 -14.66 13.98 -10.18
CA PHE A 290 -14.12 14.48 -11.44
C PHE A 290 -13.64 15.92 -11.24
N ASN A 291 -12.32 16.11 -11.22
CA ASN A 291 -11.70 17.41 -11.10
C ASN A 291 -11.33 17.99 -12.46
N LYS A 292 -11.12 19.30 -12.52
CA LYS A 292 -10.79 20.09 -13.71
C LYS A 292 -11.90 20.13 -14.77
N ILE A 293 -13.15 20.04 -14.35
CA ILE A 293 -14.30 20.15 -15.27
C ILE A 293 -14.37 21.48 -16.01
N ASP A 294 -13.66 22.49 -15.52
CA ASP A 294 -13.53 23.80 -16.18
C ASP A 294 -12.74 23.74 -17.50
N LEU A 295 -12.02 22.66 -17.77
CA LEU A 295 -11.30 22.41 -19.01
C LEU A 295 -12.16 21.67 -20.06
N LEU A 296 -13.33 21.16 -19.67
CA LEU A 296 -14.21 20.37 -20.54
C LEU A 296 -15.38 21.18 -21.08
N SER A 297 -15.74 20.93 -22.34
CA SER A 297 -17.04 21.34 -22.87
C SER A 297 -18.15 20.46 -22.29
N LYS A 298 -19.42 20.91 -22.41
CA LYS A 298 -20.57 20.08 -22.01
C LYS A 298 -20.61 18.75 -22.76
N GLN A 299 -20.20 18.73 -24.05
CA GLN A 299 -20.18 17.55 -24.86
C GLN A 299 -19.10 16.54 -24.39
N ASP A 300 -17.91 17.05 -24.04
CA ASP A 300 -16.82 16.19 -23.52
C ASP A 300 -17.19 15.54 -22.20
N LEU A 301 -17.90 16.28 -21.33
CA LEU A 301 -18.40 15.74 -20.08
C LEU A 301 -19.42 14.61 -20.30
N LEU A 302 -20.34 14.77 -21.25
CA LEU A 302 -21.28 13.70 -21.63
C LEU A 302 -20.54 12.47 -22.18
N ASN A 303 -19.57 12.69 -23.06
CA ASN A 303 -18.75 11.63 -23.63
C ASN A 303 -17.98 10.85 -22.54
N LEU A 304 -17.46 11.56 -21.52
CA LEU A 304 -16.78 10.95 -20.38
C LEU A 304 -17.69 9.91 -19.68
N TYR A 305 -18.93 10.27 -19.39
CA TYR A 305 -19.89 9.36 -18.75
C TYR A 305 -20.30 8.19 -19.63
N GLN A 306 -20.19 8.30 -20.94
CA GLN A 306 -20.54 7.25 -21.90
C GLN A 306 -19.42 6.23 -22.11
N THR A 307 -18.23 6.43 -21.54
CA THR A 307 -17.12 5.46 -21.66
C THR A 307 -17.49 4.12 -21.02
N LYS A 308 -17.02 3.01 -21.62
CA LYS A 308 -17.27 1.65 -21.09
C LYS A 308 -16.84 1.51 -19.61
N LYS A 309 -15.76 2.18 -19.21
CA LYS A 309 -15.28 2.18 -17.83
C LYS A 309 -16.28 2.83 -16.87
N MET A 310 -16.93 3.91 -17.29
CA MET A 310 -17.95 4.62 -16.49
C MET A 310 -19.30 3.89 -16.46
N GLN A 311 -19.58 3.08 -17.46
CA GLN A 311 -20.81 2.29 -17.55
C GLN A 311 -20.76 0.98 -16.77
N SER A 312 -19.62 0.64 -16.14
CA SER A 312 -19.52 -0.56 -15.31
C SER A 312 -20.47 -0.47 -14.10
N GLU A 313 -21.01 -1.62 -13.67
CA GLU A 313 -21.95 -1.72 -12.55
C GLU A 313 -21.42 -1.06 -11.27
N PHE A 314 -20.14 -1.23 -10.99
CA PHE A 314 -19.48 -0.61 -9.86
C PHE A 314 -19.50 0.92 -9.94
N MET A 315 -19.10 1.49 -11.09
CA MET A 315 -19.11 2.95 -11.28
C MET A 315 -20.52 3.52 -11.22
N GLN A 316 -21.56 2.77 -11.63
CA GLN A 316 -22.93 3.23 -11.51
C GLN A 316 -23.40 3.38 -10.05
N LYS A 317 -22.86 2.57 -9.13
CA LYS A 317 -23.23 2.58 -7.71
C LYS A 317 -22.46 3.60 -6.87
N ILE A 318 -21.34 4.15 -7.37
CA ILE A 318 -20.53 5.13 -6.64
C ILE A 318 -21.13 6.54 -6.72
N ILE A 319 -21.06 7.28 -5.61
CA ILE A 319 -21.39 8.70 -5.59
C ILE A 319 -20.32 9.46 -6.38
N LYS A 320 -20.75 10.22 -7.37
CA LYS A 320 -19.89 11.02 -8.24
C LYS A 320 -20.19 12.49 -8.07
N VAL A 321 -19.13 13.31 -8.03
CA VAL A 321 -19.22 14.75 -8.01
C VAL A 321 -18.33 15.38 -9.08
N GLU A 322 -18.76 16.50 -9.61
CA GLU A 322 -18.05 17.27 -10.62
C GLU A 322 -17.51 18.53 -9.99
N ILE A 323 -16.20 18.69 -10.01
CA ILE A 323 -15.53 19.83 -9.36
C ILE A 323 -14.49 20.48 -10.25
N SER A 324 -14.22 21.74 -9.97
CA SER A 324 -12.99 22.42 -10.37
C SER A 324 -12.31 22.97 -9.11
N ALA A 325 -11.30 22.29 -8.64
CA ALA A 325 -10.52 22.74 -7.50
C ALA A 325 -9.85 24.10 -7.77
N PHE A 326 -9.48 24.37 -9.01
CA PHE A 326 -8.87 25.63 -9.41
C PHE A 326 -9.88 26.79 -9.39
N LYS A 327 -11.09 26.60 -9.89
CA LYS A 327 -12.15 27.63 -9.98
C LYS A 327 -13.14 27.59 -8.82
N ARG A 328 -12.91 26.80 -7.79
CA ARG A 328 -13.81 26.62 -6.62
C ARG A 328 -15.25 26.23 -7.01
N LYS A 329 -15.42 25.46 -8.08
CA LYS A 329 -16.74 25.01 -8.54
C LYS A 329 -17.04 23.62 -7.98
N GLY A 330 -18.26 23.38 -7.51
CA GLY A 330 -18.71 22.09 -7.00
C GLY A 330 -18.31 21.78 -5.54
N PHE A 331 -17.94 22.79 -4.74
CA PHE A 331 -17.63 22.68 -3.31
C PHE A 331 -18.82 23.01 -2.39
N LYS A 332 -20.03 23.12 -2.94
CA LYS A 332 -21.25 23.44 -2.19
C LYS A 332 -21.95 22.19 -1.71
#